data_dd7ec594e9b6231c09ac6b2397f04cc3
#
_entry.id   dd7ec594e9b6231c09ac6b2397f04cc3
#
_cell.length_a   1.000
_cell.length_b   1.000
_cell.length_c   1.000
_cell.angle_alpha   90.00
_cell.angle_beta   90.00
_cell.angle_gamma   90.00
#
_symmetry.space_group_name_H-M   'P 1'
#
loop_
_entity.id
_entity.type
_entity.pdbx_description
1 polymer ?
#
loop_
_entity_poly.entity_id
_entity_poly.type
_entity_poly.pdbx_seq_one_letter_code
_entity_poly.pdbx_strand_id
1 'polypeptide(L)'
;MRVREFGTGSAALGAGGTMPKIAYKTFNFSASTASLIETCNRVVSEYTAQGFKLTLRQLYYQLVSRDIIPNQQKEYKRVGSIVNDARLAGLIDWDAIEDRTRNLETLPNWDEPADIVKACATQFHVDMWANQKYRPEVWIEKD
;
A
#
# COMPACT_ATOMS: atom_id res chain seq x y z
N MET A 1 32.05 18.43 -12.95
CA MET A 1 30.60 18.53 -12.72
C MET A 1 29.94 17.63 -13.76
N ARG A 2 29.51 16.43 -13.36
CA ARG A 2 28.89 15.44 -14.27
C ARG A 2 27.39 15.47 -14.04
N VAL A 3 26.65 15.96 -15.00
CA VAL A 3 25.20 15.91 -15.04
C VAL A 3 24.79 14.47 -15.39
N ARG A 4 24.00 13.81 -14.53
CA ARG A 4 23.38 12.53 -14.85
C ARG A 4 22.10 12.80 -15.61
N GLU A 5 22.00 12.32 -16.83
CA GLU A 5 20.76 12.30 -17.60
C GLU A 5 19.78 11.33 -16.96
N PHE A 6 18.61 11.83 -16.58
CA PHE A 6 17.47 10.99 -16.21
C PHE A 6 16.78 10.54 -17.48
N GLY A 7 16.88 9.27 -17.77
CA GLY A 7 16.15 8.65 -18.86
C GLY A 7 14.64 8.73 -18.63
N THR A 8 13.94 9.36 -19.55
CA THR A 8 12.48 9.40 -19.65
C THR A 8 11.96 8.03 -20.06
N GLY A 9 11.68 7.18 -19.07
CA GLY A 9 10.96 5.94 -19.26
C GLY A 9 9.47 6.21 -19.15
N SER A 10 8.80 6.40 -20.29
CA SER A 10 7.35 6.38 -20.40
C SER A 10 6.83 5.00 -19.97
N ALA A 11 6.31 4.89 -18.76
CA ALA A 11 5.61 3.69 -18.30
C ALA A 11 4.14 3.82 -18.68
N ALA A 12 3.75 3.13 -19.75
CA ALA A 12 2.36 2.88 -20.09
C ALA A 12 1.64 2.22 -18.91
N LEU A 13 0.54 2.82 -18.43
CA LEU A 13 -0.40 2.23 -17.49
C LEU A 13 -1.10 1.04 -18.15
N GLY A 14 -0.46 -0.12 -18.07
CA GLY A 14 -1.03 -1.42 -18.42
C GLY A 14 -1.55 -2.11 -17.17
N ALA A 15 -2.77 -2.61 -17.26
CA ALA A 15 -3.49 -3.34 -16.22
C ALA A 15 -2.65 -4.43 -15.52
N GLY A 16 -2.61 -4.39 -14.18
CA GLY A 16 -2.37 -5.60 -13.37
C GLY A 16 -0.93 -6.13 -13.26
N GLY A 17 0.11 -5.36 -13.59
CA GLY A 17 1.49 -5.79 -13.41
C GLY A 17 1.97 -5.51 -11.97
N THR A 18 2.26 -6.57 -11.22
CA THR A 18 3.06 -6.47 -10.00
C THR A 18 4.38 -5.79 -10.32
N MET A 19 4.66 -4.64 -9.67
CA MET A 19 5.96 -3.98 -9.79
C MET A 19 7.07 -4.98 -9.39
N PRO A 20 8.18 -5.06 -10.14
CA PRO A 20 9.26 -5.97 -9.78
C PRO A 20 9.79 -5.60 -8.39
N LYS A 21 9.91 -6.58 -7.51
CA LYS A 21 10.50 -6.42 -6.18
C LYS A 21 11.98 -6.03 -6.34
N ILE A 22 12.34 -4.81 -5.95
CA ILE A 22 13.69 -4.29 -6.06
C ILE A 22 14.38 -4.46 -4.70
N ALA A 23 15.53 -5.17 -4.70
CA ALA A 23 16.36 -5.28 -3.51
C ALA A 23 17.30 -4.07 -3.42
N TYR A 24 17.13 -3.25 -2.39
CA TYR A 24 17.99 -2.11 -2.09
C TYR A 24 19.13 -2.46 -1.13
N LYS A 25 18.93 -3.48 -0.30
CA LYS A 25 19.86 -3.89 0.74
C LYS A 25 19.81 -5.40 0.94
N THR A 26 20.96 -6.02 1.18
CA THR A 26 21.05 -7.44 1.51
C THR A 26 20.87 -7.64 3.01
N PHE A 27 20.02 -8.56 3.40
CA PHE A 27 19.79 -8.97 4.78
C PHE A 27 19.94 -10.48 4.94
N ASN A 28 20.53 -10.90 6.06
CA ASN A 28 20.56 -12.31 6.45
C ASN A 28 19.42 -12.56 7.45
N PHE A 29 18.33 -13.10 6.97
CA PHE A 29 17.20 -13.47 7.82
C PHE A 29 17.38 -14.87 8.41
N SER A 30 17.02 -15.04 9.69
CA SER A 30 16.92 -16.37 10.28
C SER A 30 15.78 -17.16 9.61
N ALA A 31 15.82 -18.50 9.70
CA ALA A 31 14.78 -19.35 9.13
C ALA A 31 13.37 -19.00 9.66
N SER A 32 13.26 -18.68 10.95
CA SER A 32 11.99 -18.26 11.56
C SER A 32 11.49 -16.91 11.00
N THR A 33 12.40 -15.96 10.77
CA THR A 33 12.05 -14.67 10.17
C THR A 33 11.65 -14.83 8.72
N ALA A 34 12.35 -15.66 7.94
CA ALA A 34 12.01 -15.95 6.56
C ALA A 34 10.60 -16.59 6.44
N SER A 35 10.29 -17.56 7.29
CA SER A 35 8.96 -18.17 7.36
C SER A 35 7.86 -17.16 7.70
N LEU A 36 8.15 -16.22 8.61
CA LEU A 36 7.20 -15.14 8.93
C LEU A 36 6.99 -14.20 7.73
N ILE A 37 8.06 -13.86 6.98
CA ILE A 37 7.97 -13.04 5.75
C ILE A 37 7.11 -13.74 4.71
N GLU A 38 7.28 -15.05 4.49
CA GLU A 38 6.45 -15.83 3.58
C GLU A 38 4.97 -15.81 4.00
N THR A 39 4.72 -15.93 5.30
CA THR A 39 3.37 -15.85 5.84
C THR A 39 2.75 -14.45 5.64
N CYS A 40 3.52 -13.38 5.85
CA CYS A 40 3.08 -12.02 5.55
C CYS A 40 2.73 -11.86 4.07
N ASN A 41 3.58 -12.35 3.15
CA ASN A 41 3.32 -12.29 1.72
C ASN A 41 2.04 -13.04 1.34
N ARG A 42 1.79 -14.21 1.92
CA ARG A 42 0.56 -14.98 1.68
C ARG A 42 -0.67 -14.20 2.11
N VAL A 43 -0.67 -13.64 3.34
CA VAL A 43 -1.79 -12.83 3.84
C VAL A 43 -2.02 -11.62 2.94
N VAL A 44 -0.97 -10.89 2.59
CA VAL A 44 -1.07 -9.74 1.68
C VAL A 44 -1.66 -10.14 0.33
N SER A 45 -1.19 -11.25 -0.26
CA SER A 45 -1.69 -11.73 -1.55
C SER A 45 -3.17 -12.11 -1.50
N GLU A 46 -3.64 -12.72 -0.40
CA GLU A 46 -5.06 -13.04 -0.19
C GLU A 46 -5.96 -11.80 -0.24
N TYR A 47 -5.52 -10.68 0.37
CA TYR A 47 -6.28 -9.42 0.37
C TYR A 47 -6.14 -8.66 -0.95
N THR A 48 -4.96 -8.66 -1.54
CA THR A 48 -4.74 -8.03 -2.85
C THR A 48 -5.58 -8.69 -3.95
N ALA A 49 -5.74 -10.03 -3.90
CA ALA A 49 -6.62 -10.75 -4.81
C ALA A 49 -8.11 -10.35 -4.69
N GLN A 50 -8.51 -9.81 -3.54
CA GLN A 50 -9.85 -9.28 -3.30
C GLN A 50 -9.95 -7.77 -3.59
N GLY A 51 -8.87 -7.13 -4.09
CA GLY A 51 -8.81 -5.70 -4.38
C GLY A 51 -8.52 -4.81 -3.17
N PHE A 52 -8.13 -5.38 -2.02
CA PHE A 52 -7.81 -4.61 -0.80
C PHE A 52 -6.31 -4.52 -0.56
N LYS A 53 -5.87 -3.35 -0.10
CA LYS A 53 -4.52 -3.15 0.47
C LYS A 53 -4.61 -3.19 1.99
N LEU A 54 -3.60 -3.78 2.62
CA LEU A 54 -3.51 -3.84 4.08
C LEU A 54 -2.56 -2.76 4.60
N THR A 55 -2.91 -2.15 5.72
CA THR A 55 -1.94 -1.40 6.54
C THR A 55 -1.09 -2.37 7.38
N LEU A 56 0.05 -1.92 7.89
CA LEU A 56 0.88 -2.73 8.81
C LEU A 56 0.07 -3.21 10.03
N ARG A 57 -0.82 -2.37 10.57
CA ARG A 57 -1.68 -2.72 11.70
C ARG A 57 -2.67 -3.82 11.34
N GLN A 58 -3.30 -3.73 10.18
CA GLN A 58 -4.23 -4.76 9.71
C GLN A 58 -3.50 -6.09 9.45
N LEU A 59 -2.32 -6.05 8.82
CA LEU A 59 -1.48 -7.24 8.65
C LEU A 59 -1.15 -7.88 10.01
N TYR A 60 -0.73 -7.09 11.00
CA TYR A 60 -0.46 -7.58 12.34
C TYR A 60 -1.68 -8.27 12.96
N TYR A 61 -2.87 -7.68 12.88
CA TYR A 61 -4.08 -8.30 13.40
C TYR A 61 -4.47 -9.58 12.65
N GLN A 62 -4.17 -9.69 11.37
CA GLN A 62 -4.35 -10.94 10.63
C GLN A 62 -3.40 -12.05 11.11
N LEU A 63 -2.16 -11.70 11.46
CA LEU A 63 -1.22 -12.67 12.04
C LEU A 63 -1.65 -13.13 13.44
N VAL A 64 -2.17 -12.21 14.26
CA VAL A 64 -2.71 -12.52 15.60
C VAL A 64 -3.97 -13.39 15.50
N SER A 65 -4.92 -13.06 14.64
CA SER A 65 -6.18 -13.80 14.48
C SER A 65 -6.00 -15.23 13.96
N ARG A 66 -4.84 -15.49 13.31
CA ARG A 66 -4.45 -16.82 12.82
C ARG A 66 -3.53 -17.56 13.78
N ASP A 67 -3.38 -17.08 15.01
CA ASP A 67 -2.52 -17.67 16.07
C ASP A 67 -1.04 -17.83 15.67
N ILE A 68 -0.55 -17.02 14.72
CA ILE A 68 0.84 -17.06 14.24
C ILE A 68 1.76 -16.33 15.22
N ILE A 69 1.27 -15.23 15.81
CA ILE A 69 1.98 -14.42 16.80
C ILE A 69 1.04 -14.02 17.94
N PRO A 70 1.54 -13.84 19.17
CA PRO A 70 0.72 -13.36 20.28
C PRO A 70 0.38 -11.87 20.13
N ASN A 71 -0.78 -11.47 20.67
CA ASN A 71 -1.21 -10.07 20.68
C ASN A 71 -0.45 -9.27 21.76
N GLN A 72 0.73 -8.77 21.41
CA GLN A 72 1.62 -7.99 22.26
C GLN A 72 2.24 -6.82 21.51
N GLN A 73 2.37 -5.67 22.15
CA GLN A 73 2.99 -4.50 21.53
C GLN A 73 4.43 -4.75 21.05
N LYS A 74 5.18 -5.59 21.74
CA LYS A 74 6.52 -6.02 21.36
C LYS A 74 6.51 -6.73 19.99
N GLU A 75 5.54 -7.62 19.79
CA GLU A 75 5.39 -8.35 18.52
C GLU A 75 4.97 -7.42 17.39
N TYR A 76 4.10 -6.45 17.64
CA TYR A 76 3.76 -5.42 16.64
C TYR A 76 5.01 -4.67 16.16
N LYS A 77 5.88 -4.23 17.08
CA LYS A 77 7.13 -3.55 16.74
C LYS A 77 8.08 -4.48 15.96
N ARG A 78 8.18 -5.75 16.38
CA ARG A 78 8.99 -6.78 15.71
C ARG A 78 8.53 -7.01 14.27
N VAL A 79 7.24 -7.22 14.06
CA VAL A 79 6.65 -7.39 12.73
C VAL A 79 6.91 -6.16 11.86
N GLY A 80 6.75 -4.95 12.40
CA GLY A 80 7.04 -3.70 11.69
C GLY A 80 8.49 -3.62 11.21
N SER A 81 9.46 -3.96 12.06
CA SER A 81 10.88 -4.02 11.68
C SER A 81 11.14 -5.06 10.59
N ILE A 82 10.62 -6.29 10.76
CA ILE A 82 10.79 -7.38 9.78
C ILE A 82 10.20 -6.99 8.42
N VAL A 83 9.00 -6.42 8.39
CA VAL A 83 8.35 -5.97 7.15
C VAL A 83 9.15 -4.88 6.47
N ASN A 84 9.69 -3.91 7.22
CA ASN A 84 10.54 -2.86 6.67
C ASN A 84 11.82 -3.43 6.05
N ASP A 85 12.52 -4.32 6.77
CA ASP A 85 13.75 -4.96 6.29
C ASP A 85 13.47 -5.87 5.09
N ALA A 86 12.34 -6.58 5.09
CA ALA A 86 11.92 -7.42 3.97
C ALA A 86 11.55 -6.60 2.72
N ARG A 87 11.00 -5.40 2.87
CA ARG A 87 10.80 -4.45 1.77
C ARG A 87 12.13 -4.00 1.18
N LEU A 88 13.08 -3.59 2.02
CA LEU A 88 14.42 -3.19 1.59
C LEU A 88 15.20 -4.34 0.93
N ALA A 89 14.93 -5.58 1.35
CA ALA A 89 15.49 -6.79 0.74
C ALA A 89 14.78 -7.22 -0.55
N GLY A 90 13.70 -6.55 -0.96
CA GLY A 90 12.91 -6.95 -2.13
C GLY A 90 12.09 -8.22 -1.94
N LEU A 91 11.83 -8.64 -0.70
CA LEU A 91 11.03 -9.84 -0.39
C LEU A 91 9.53 -9.52 -0.26
N ILE A 92 9.19 -8.31 0.15
CA ILE A 92 7.81 -7.79 0.21
C ILE A 92 7.72 -6.60 -0.74
N ASP A 93 6.64 -6.54 -1.52
CA ASP A 93 6.36 -5.41 -2.41
C ASP A 93 6.06 -4.14 -1.59
N TRP A 94 6.59 -3.00 -2.07
CA TRP A 94 6.35 -1.70 -1.42
C TRP A 94 4.90 -1.30 -1.44
N ASP A 95 4.20 -1.56 -2.54
CA ASP A 95 2.79 -1.20 -2.73
C ASP A 95 1.81 -2.16 -2.05
N ALA A 96 2.31 -3.30 -1.55
CA ALA A 96 1.50 -4.33 -0.93
C ALA A 96 0.93 -3.92 0.44
N ILE A 97 1.60 -3.00 1.14
CA ILE A 97 1.20 -2.50 2.46
C ILE A 97 1.07 -0.99 2.39
N GLU A 98 -0.12 -0.48 2.64
CA GLU A 98 -0.44 0.94 2.62
C GLU A 98 0.08 1.66 3.87
N ASP A 99 0.75 2.78 3.69
CA ASP A 99 1.07 3.72 4.77
C ASP A 99 0.18 4.96 4.64
N ARG A 100 -0.95 4.97 5.35
CA ARG A 100 -1.92 6.07 5.29
C ARG A 100 -1.40 7.38 5.89
N THR A 101 -0.28 7.34 6.62
CA THR A 101 0.27 8.51 7.30
C THR A 101 1.34 9.25 6.49
N ARG A 102 1.82 8.65 5.40
CA ARG A 102 2.93 9.16 4.57
C ARG A 102 2.55 9.23 3.10
N ASN A 103 1.44 9.88 2.81
CA ASN A 103 1.09 10.16 1.43
C ASN A 103 1.96 11.31 0.91
N LEU A 104 2.53 11.14 -0.28
CA LEU A 104 3.15 12.22 -1.01
C LEU A 104 2.02 13.13 -1.56
N GLU A 105 1.85 14.29 -0.96
CA GLU A 105 0.93 15.30 -1.48
C GLU A 105 1.68 16.15 -2.51
N THR A 106 1.29 16.00 -3.76
CA THR A 106 1.77 16.86 -4.87
C THR A 106 0.61 17.63 -5.45
N LEU A 107 0.89 18.83 -5.94
CA LEU A 107 -0.10 19.52 -6.75
C LEU A 107 -0.43 18.69 -7.99
N PRO A 108 -1.72 18.61 -8.37
CA PRO A 108 -2.10 17.90 -9.59
C PRO A 108 -1.34 18.47 -10.79
N ASN A 109 -0.71 17.61 -11.56
CA ASN A 109 -0.03 17.94 -12.81
C ASN A 109 -0.48 16.98 -13.90
N TRP A 110 -0.50 17.46 -15.11
CA TRP A 110 -0.92 16.71 -16.29
C TRP A 110 0.07 16.95 -17.42
N ASP A 111 0.36 15.93 -18.20
CA ASP A 111 1.27 16.01 -19.33
C ASP A 111 0.60 16.68 -20.55
N GLU A 112 -0.72 16.49 -20.69
CA GLU A 112 -1.50 17.04 -21.81
C GLU A 112 -2.80 17.69 -21.33
N PRO A 113 -3.32 18.72 -22.06
CA PRO A 113 -4.60 19.35 -21.71
C PRO A 113 -5.79 18.40 -21.70
N ALA A 114 -5.74 17.33 -22.50
CA ALA A 114 -6.77 16.30 -22.54
C ALA A 114 -6.89 15.54 -21.19
N ASP A 115 -5.81 15.44 -20.44
CA ASP A 115 -5.79 14.74 -19.16
C ASP A 115 -6.50 15.53 -18.05
N ILE A 116 -6.47 16.85 -18.11
CA ILE A 116 -7.29 17.72 -17.23
C ILE A 116 -8.77 17.42 -17.44
N VAL A 117 -9.21 17.33 -18.71
CA VAL A 117 -10.62 17.04 -19.04
C VAL A 117 -11.03 15.65 -18.51
N LYS A 118 -10.19 14.64 -18.69
CA LYS A 118 -10.42 13.30 -18.13
C LYS A 118 -10.49 13.34 -16.60
N ALA A 119 -9.56 14.04 -15.94
CA ALA A 119 -9.56 14.20 -14.49
C ALA A 119 -10.83 14.89 -14.00
N CYS A 120 -11.29 15.95 -14.68
CA CYS A 120 -12.55 16.62 -14.36
C CYS A 120 -13.75 15.66 -14.51
N ALA A 121 -13.77 14.84 -15.56
CA ALA A 121 -14.86 13.88 -15.77
C ALA A 121 -14.92 12.82 -14.66
N THR A 122 -13.77 12.36 -14.16
CA THR A 122 -13.72 11.37 -13.07
C THR A 122 -14.01 11.99 -11.70
N GLN A 123 -13.73 13.26 -11.52
CA GLN A 123 -13.98 13.99 -10.25
C GLN A 123 -15.39 14.58 -10.18
N PHE A 124 -16.11 14.63 -11.28
CA PHE A 124 -17.49 15.15 -11.30
C PHE A 124 -18.44 14.15 -10.63
N HIS A 125 -18.98 14.56 -9.48
CA HIS A 125 -19.99 13.81 -8.77
C HIS A 125 -21.22 14.69 -8.54
N VAL A 126 -22.38 14.15 -8.85
CA VAL A 126 -23.66 14.77 -8.50
C VAL A 126 -23.96 14.47 -7.03
N ASP A 127 -24.31 15.49 -6.24
CA ASP A 127 -24.77 15.26 -4.87
C ASP A 127 -26.15 14.56 -4.92
N MET A 128 -26.14 13.24 -4.76
CA MET A 128 -27.34 12.41 -4.77
C MET A 128 -28.31 12.74 -3.62
N TRP A 129 -27.84 13.49 -2.62
CA TRP A 129 -28.63 13.88 -1.46
C TRP A 129 -29.22 15.28 -1.55
N ALA A 130 -28.85 16.07 -2.58
CA ALA A 130 -29.28 17.47 -2.72
C ALA A 130 -30.80 17.65 -2.69
N ASN A 131 -31.56 16.69 -3.23
CA ASN A 131 -33.02 16.72 -3.30
C ASN A 131 -33.70 15.81 -2.27
N GLN A 132 -32.96 15.24 -1.33
CA GLN A 132 -33.51 14.38 -0.30
C GLN A 132 -33.91 15.19 0.93
N LYS A 133 -35.09 14.86 1.50
CA LYS A 133 -35.58 15.50 2.73
C LYS A 133 -34.70 15.17 3.94
N TYR A 134 -34.07 13.99 3.94
CA TYR A 134 -33.24 13.49 5.03
C TYR A 134 -31.90 13.04 4.47
N ARG A 135 -30.81 13.39 5.14
CA ARG A 135 -29.46 12.95 4.81
C ARG A 135 -28.95 12.09 5.96
N PRO A 136 -28.65 10.80 5.75
CA PRO A 136 -28.04 9.97 6.78
C PRO A 136 -26.60 10.39 7.02
N GLU A 137 -26.19 10.49 8.27
CA GLU A 137 -24.81 10.69 8.70
C GLU A 137 -24.36 9.47 9.48
N VAL A 138 -23.19 8.93 9.13
CA VAL A 138 -22.59 7.80 9.83
C VAL A 138 -21.40 8.30 10.62
N TRP A 139 -21.48 8.19 11.94
CA TRP A 139 -20.41 8.57 12.86
C TRP A 139 -19.64 7.33 13.26
N ILE A 140 -18.32 7.32 13.03
CA ILE A 140 -17.42 6.23 13.39
C ILE A 140 -16.37 6.78 14.33
N GLU A 141 -16.23 6.16 15.50
CA GLU A 141 -15.25 6.58 16.51
C GLU A 141 -13.81 6.29 16.06
N LYS A 142 -13.61 5.22 15.28
CA LYS A 142 -12.29 4.76 14.86
C LYS A 142 -12.33 4.00 13.54
N ASP A 143 -11.31 4.22 12.71
CA ASP A 143 -11.02 3.42 11.51
C ASP A 143 -10.49 2.02 11.89
#